data_182d987311060b3c2dbb6d51671baedc
#
_entry.id   182d987311060b3c2dbb6d51671baedc
#
_cell.length_a   1.000
_cell.length_b   1.000
_cell.length_c   1.000
_cell.angle_alpha   90.00
_cell.angle_beta   90.00
_cell.angle_gamma   90.00
#
_symmetry.space_group_name_H-M   'P 1'
#
loop_
_entity.id
_entity.type
_entity.pdbx_description
1 polymer ?
#
loop_
_entity_poly.entity_id
_entity_poly.type
_entity_poly.pdbx_seq_one_letter_code
_entity_poly.pdbx_strand_id
1 'polypeptide(L)'
;MKVCEIYINRRGINTIEIPRQVEVVAGETLVLKFINLGHPTHVSISATNSQLYTPFIQQNLYVSDVAEYEIPIKVGPYAGVFEMEVVTGYGTKRASFKVFVAAKCEPPPQAPVKTEAPRRLAFSFDLPTIFIATGIVLYIIWLLFRLDSVVEVVILPVDAFNPIGFIMVLAGALLAWCSRRSL
;
A
#
# COMPACT_ATOMS: atom_id res chain seq x y z
N MET A 1 6.27 -20.68 -2.25
CA MET A 1 5.97 -21.79 -3.18
C MET A 1 4.66 -22.43 -2.76
N LYS A 2 3.71 -22.56 -3.68
CA LYS A 2 2.37 -23.13 -3.42
C LYS A 2 2.17 -24.35 -4.31
N VAL A 3 1.79 -25.49 -3.71
CA VAL A 3 1.54 -26.74 -4.44
C VAL A 3 0.03 -26.92 -4.64
N CYS A 4 -0.38 -27.25 -5.86
CA CYS A 4 -1.75 -27.59 -6.25
C CYS A 4 -1.78 -29.02 -6.78
N GLU A 5 -2.44 -29.91 -6.07
CA GLU A 5 -2.58 -31.32 -6.48
C GLU A 5 -3.77 -31.48 -7.42
N ILE A 6 -3.53 -32.20 -8.52
CA ILE A 6 -4.49 -32.49 -9.58
C ILE A 6 -4.51 -34.01 -9.78
N TYR A 7 -5.65 -34.61 -9.55
CA TYR A 7 -5.80 -36.08 -9.71
C TYR A 7 -6.43 -36.40 -11.08
N ILE A 8 -5.79 -37.31 -11.80
CA ILE A 8 -6.23 -37.76 -13.10
C ILE A 8 -6.61 -39.25 -13.00
N ASN A 9 -7.66 -39.68 -13.69
CA ASN A 9 -8.16 -41.05 -13.74
C ASN A 9 -8.61 -41.64 -12.39
N ARG A 10 -8.90 -40.80 -11.37
CA ARG A 10 -9.27 -41.27 -10.03
C ARG A 10 -10.65 -41.93 -10.00
N ARG A 11 -11.64 -41.42 -10.72
CA ARG A 11 -13.01 -41.93 -10.76
C ARG A 11 -13.42 -42.50 -12.11
N GLY A 12 -12.49 -42.68 -13.02
CA GLY A 12 -12.74 -43.20 -14.36
C GLY A 12 -11.76 -42.61 -15.37
N ILE A 13 -11.82 -43.11 -16.61
CA ILE A 13 -10.91 -42.74 -17.68
C ILE A 13 -11.02 -41.24 -17.99
N ASN A 14 -9.87 -40.58 -18.05
CA ASN A 14 -9.72 -39.14 -18.32
C ASN A 14 -10.44 -38.18 -17.33
N THR A 15 -10.89 -38.67 -16.17
CA THR A 15 -11.45 -37.79 -15.14
C THR A 15 -10.39 -36.90 -14.55
N ILE A 16 -10.76 -35.64 -14.28
CA ILE A 16 -9.90 -34.63 -13.70
C ILE A 16 -10.54 -34.16 -12.39
N GLU A 17 -9.82 -34.27 -11.29
CA GLU A 17 -10.22 -33.70 -10.00
C GLU A 17 -9.22 -32.58 -9.63
N ILE A 18 -9.73 -31.38 -9.49
CA ILE A 18 -8.96 -30.17 -9.18
C ILE A 18 -9.63 -29.39 -8.06
N PRO A 19 -8.89 -28.61 -7.28
CA PRO A 19 -9.49 -27.65 -6.34
C PRO A 19 -10.24 -26.56 -7.13
N ARG A 20 -11.28 -26.01 -6.55
CA ARG A 20 -12.05 -24.92 -7.20
C ARG A 20 -11.25 -23.63 -7.29
N GLN A 21 -10.37 -23.40 -6.33
CA GLN A 21 -9.55 -22.19 -6.25
C GLN A 21 -8.22 -22.49 -5.58
N VAL A 22 -7.20 -21.72 -5.97
CA VAL A 22 -5.86 -21.77 -5.39
C VAL A 22 -5.42 -20.33 -5.12
N GLU A 23 -4.86 -20.10 -3.94
CA GLU A 23 -4.30 -18.79 -3.58
C GLU A 23 -2.79 -18.85 -3.63
N VAL A 24 -2.17 -17.87 -4.26
CA VAL A 24 -0.72 -17.72 -4.41
C VAL A 24 -0.32 -16.26 -4.22
N VAL A 25 0.86 -16.04 -3.65
CA VAL A 25 1.39 -14.68 -3.46
C VAL A 25 2.22 -14.26 -4.67
N ALA A 26 2.13 -13.00 -5.07
CA ALA A 26 2.94 -12.44 -6.15
C ALA A 26 4.44 -12.65 -5.87
N GLY A 27 5.17 -13.16 -6.87
CA GLY A 27 6.59 -13.53 -6.75
C GLY A 27 6.84 -14.96 -6.26
N GLU A 28 5.81 -15.73 -5.91
CA GLU A 28 5.93 -17.14 -5.61
C GLU A 28 5.82 -18.02 -6.88
N THR A 29 6.20 -19.29 -6.73
CA THR A 29 6.00 -20.29 -7.78
C THR A 29 4.80 -21.16 -7.43
N LEU A 30 3.86 -21.28 -8.37
CA LEU A 30 2.76 -22.24 -8.32
C LEU A 30 3.22 -23.54 -8.92
N VAL A 31 3.23 -24.62 -8.16
CA VAL A 31 3.59 -25.97 -8.62
C VAL A 31 2.31 -26.77 -8.83
N LEU A 32 2.07 -27.18 -10.05
CA LEU A 32 0.99 -28.11 -10.39
C LEU A 32 1.53 -29.53 -10.31
N LYS A 33 1.03 -30.29 -9.35
CA LYS A 33 1.39 -31.70 -9.15
C LYS A 33 0.28 -32.59 -9.67
N PHE A 34 0.54 -33.23 -10.81
CA PHE A 34 -0.38 -34.19 -11.43
C PHE A 34 -0.12 -35.58 -10.88
N ILE A 35 -1.18 -36.23 -10.39
CA ILE A 35 -1.15 -37.59 -9.87
C ILE A 35 -2.11 -38.40 -10.72
N ASN A 36 -1.56 -39.28 -11.56
CA ASN A 36 -2.33 -40.16 -12.44
C ASN A 36 -2.53 -41.50 -11.79
N LEU A 37 -3.77 -41.89 -11.61
CA LEU A 37 -4.16 -43.18 -10.99
C LEU A 37 -4.64 -44.20 -12.03
N GLY A 38 -4.38 -43.96 -13.32
CA GLY A 38 -4.79 -44.84 -14.40
C GLY A 38 -3.72 -45.00 -15.46
N HIS A 39 -4.13 -45.20 -16.72
CA HIS A 39 -3.19 -45.32 -17.83
C HIS A 39 -2.50 -43.99 -18.12
N PRO A 40 -1.23 -44.02 -18.55
CA PRO A 40 -0.52 -42.81 -18.96
C PRO A 40 -1.32 -42.01 -19.96
N THR A 41 -1.36 -40.69 -19.76
CA THR A 41 -2.19 -39.80 -20.58
C THR A 41 -1.51 -38.47 -20.88
N HIS A 42 -1.91 -37.86 -22.00
CA HIS A 42 -1.50 -36.50 -22.32
C HIS A 42 -2.43 -35.49 -21.63
N VAL A 43 -1.82 -34.50 -21.01
CA VAL A 43 -2.49 -33.41 -20.31
C VAL A 43 -2.06 -32.10 -20.94
N SER A 44 -3.02 -31.30 -21.33
CA SER A 44 -2.76 -29.90 -21.75
C SER A 44 -3.20 -28.95 -20.65
N ILE A 45 -2.33 -28.02 -20.32
CA ILE A 45 -2.59 -26.97 -19.33
C ILE A 45 -2.60 -25.66 -20.08
N SER A 46 -3.56 -24.78 -19.80
CA SER A 46 -3.60 -23.44 -20.35
C SER A 46 -4.02 -22.43 -19.29
N ALA A 47 -3.60 -21.17 -19.47
CA ALA A 47 -3.97 -20.09 -18.58
C ALA A 47 -4.63 -18.98 -19.38
N THR A 48 -5.80 -18.53 -18.91
CA THR A 48 -6.58 -17.45 -19.52
C THR A 48 -6.55 -16.22 -18.63
N ASN A 49 -6.45 -15.03 -19.24
CA ASN A 49 -6.30 -13.75 -18.54
C ASN A 49 -5.09 -13.69 -17.58
N SER A 50 -4.04 -14.47 -17.90
CA SER A 50 -2.87 -14.66 -17.03
C SER A 50 -1.72 -13.69 -17.30
N GLN A 51 -1.73 -12.91 -18.39
CA GLN A 51 -0.59 -12.12 -18.88
C GLN A 51 -0.04 -11.11 -17.85
N LEU A 52 -0.88 -10.59 -16.98
CA LEU A 52 -0.46 -9.68 -15.90
C LEU A 52 0.26 -10.43 -14.76
N TYR A 53 -0.06 -11.70 -14.55
CA TYR A 53 0.35 -12.47 -13.37
C TYR A 53 1.43 -13.50 -13.66
N THR A 54 1.47 -14.07 -14.85
CA THR A 54 2.45 -15.09 -15.22
C THR A 54 2.81 -15.00 -16.68
N PRO A 55 4.05 -15.37 -17.10
CA PRO A 55 4.41 -15.54 -18.51
C PRO A 55 3.86 -16.85 -19.10
N PHE A 56 3.28 -17.72 -18.29
CA PHE A 56 2.75 -19.01 -18.71
C PHE A 56 1.48 -18.82 -19.56
N ILE A 57 1.42 -19.50 -20.71
CA ILE A 57 0.27 -19.50 -21.61
C ILE A 57 -0.30 -20.90 -21.73
N GLN A 58 0.49 -21.86 -22.20
CA GLN A 58 0.07 -23.24 -22.43
C GLN A 58 1.25 -24.19 -22.39
N GLN A 59 1.02 -25.43 -21.93
CA GLN A 59 1.98 -26.52 -21.94
C GLN A 59 1.27 -27.86 -22.08
N ASN A 60 1.89 -28.78 -22.81
CA ASN A 60 1.46 -30.17 -22.90
C ASN A 60 2.43 -31.06 -22.13
N LEU A 61 1.89 -31.94 -21.31
CA LEU A 61 2.62 -32.86 -20.46
C LEU A 61 2.17 -34.29 -20.75
N TYR A 62 3.10 -35.22 -20.64
CA TYR A 62 2.77 -36.67 -20.59
C TYR A 62 2.91 -37.13 -19.16
N VAL A 63 1.82 -37.61 -18.60
CA VAL A 63 1.75 -38.03 -17.18
C VAL A 63 1.58 -39.52 -17.11
N SER A 64 2.64 -40.24 -16.70
CA SER A 64 2.59 -41.67 -16.41
C SER A 64 2.00 -41.91 -15.01
N ASP A 65 2.72 -41.49 -13.98
CA ASP A 65 2.33 -41.64 -12.57
C ASP A 65 2.20 -40.26 -11.90
N VAL A 66 3.33 -39.57 -11.73
CA VAL A 66 3.40 -38.23 -11.13
C VAL A 66 4.21 -37.31 -12.04
N ALA A 67 3.70 -36.13 -12.26
CA ALA A 67 4.40 -35.08 -12.97
C ALA A 67 4.21 -33.76 -12.22
N GLU A 68 5.27 -32.95 -12.16
CA GLU A 68 5.21 -31.63 -11.56
C GLU A 68 5.56 -30.59 -12.62
N TYR A 69 4.84 -29.49 -12.59
CA TYR A 69 5.08 -28.36 -13.47
C TYR A 69 5.05 -27.05 -12.71
N GLU A 70 6.10 -26.26 -12.85
CA GLU A 70 6.28 -25.02 -12.12
C GLU A 70 5.83 -23.82 -12.97
N ILE A 71 4.99 -22.98 -12.39
CA ILE A 71 4.48 -21.75 -13.02
C ILE A 71 4.96 -20.56 -12.19
N PRO A 72 5.88 -19.75 -12.68
CA PRO A 72 6.35 -18.56 -11.98
C PRO A 72 5.26 -17.49 -11.98
N ILE A 73 4.95 -16.95 -10.80
CA ILE A 73 4.07 -15.80 -10.67
C ILE A 73 4.93 -14.53 -10.62
N LYS A 74 4.60 -13.57 -11.48
CA LYS A 74 5.33 -12.29 -11.55
C LYS A 74 5.27 -11.54 -10.23
N VAL A 75 6.37 -10.91 -9.87
CA VAL A 75 6.41 -9.95 -8.77
C VAL A 75 5.67 -8.69 -9.19
N GLY A 76 4.71 -8.24 -8.40
CA GLY A 76 4.00 -7.01 -8.72
C GLY A 76 2.99 -6.61 -7.64
N PRO A 77 2.56 -5.35 -7.67
CA PRO A 77 1.60 -4.83 -6.71
C PRO A 77 0.15 -5.25 -6.99
N TYR A 78 -0.07 -5.97 -8.10
CA TYR A 78 -1.41 -6.29 -8.58
C TYR A 78 -1.93 -7.57 -7.92
N ALA A 79 -2.98 -7.43 -7.12
CA ALA A 79 -3.83 -8.54 -6.73
C ALA A 79 -4.87 -8.79 -7.83
N GLY A 80 -5.24 -10.05 -8.03
CA GLY A 80 -6.28 -10.37 -8.98
C GLY A 80 -6.48 -11.87 -9.19
N VAL A 81 -7.18 -12.22 -10.24
CA VAL A 81 -7.59 -13.60 -10.52
C VAL A 81 -7.34 -13.92 -11.99
N PHE A 82 -6.79 -15.07 -12.25
CA PHE A 82 -6.76 -15.67 -13.57
C PHE A 82 -7.29 -17.10 -13.54
N GLU A 83 -7.66 -17.62 -14.69
CA GLU A 83 -8.24 -18.96 -14.80
C GLU A 83 -7.24 -19.91 -15.43
N MET A 84 -7.13 -21.11 -14.87
CA MET A 84 -6.38 -22.21 -15.44
C MET A 84 -7.30 -23.33 -15.88
N GLU A 85 -7.06 -23.87 -17.06
CA GLU A 85 -7.77 -24.99 -17.62
C GLU A 85 -6.83 -26.19 -17.77
N VAL A 86 -7.31 -27.34 -17.38
CA VAL A 86 -6.64 -28.64 -17.57
C VAL A 86 -7.50 -29.49 -18.47
N VAL A 87 -6.89 -30.03 -19.51
CA VAL A 87 -7.55 -30.83 -20.54
C VAL A 87 -6.89 -32.18 -20.67
N THR A 88 -7.67 -33.24 -20.67
CA THR A 88 -7.20 -34.63 -20.84
C THR A 88 -7.97 -35.34 -21.97
N GLY A 89 -7.48 -36.51 -22.39
CA GLY A 89 -8.16 -37.34 -23.38
C GLY A 89 -8.39 -36.66 -24.72
N TYR A 90 -7.36 -35.94 -25.23
CA TYR A 90 -7.42 -35.21 -26.51
C TYR A 90 -8.59 -34.20 -26.60
N GLY A 91 -8.89 -33.54 -25.48
CA GLY A 91 -9.94 -32.53 -25.46
C GLY A 91 -11.31 -33.01 -24.96
N THR A 92 -11.47 -34.31 -24.64
CA THR A 92 -12.75 -34.88 -24.21
C THR A 92 -13.18 -34.48 -22.81
N LYS A 93 -12.22 -34.24 -21.91
CA LYS A 93 -12.47 -33.80 -20.56
C LYS A 93 -11.71 -32.52 -20.26
N ARG A 94 -12.41 -31.55 -19.68
CA ARG A 94 -11.87 -30.25 -19.29
C ARG A 94 -12.28 -29.92 -17.88
N ALA A 95 -11.38 -29.33 -17.13
CA ALA A 95 -11.68 -28.80 -15.82
C ALA A 95 -10.93 -27.47 -15.62
N SER A 96 -11.56 -26.47 -15.07
CA SER A 96 -10.95 -25.17 -14.80
C SER A 96 -10.99 -24.83 -13.32
N PHE A 97 -10.02 -24.03 -12.88
CA PHE A 97 -9.94 -23.50 -11.53
C PHE A 97 -9.40 -22.06 -11.53
N LYS A 98 -9.76 -21.33 -10.51
CA LYS A 98 -9.34 -19.93 -10.36
C LYS A 98 -8.08 -19.85 -9.51
N VAL A 99 -7.11 -19.08 -9.98
CA VAL A 99 -5.89 -18.75 -9.24
C VAL A 99 -6.01 -17.30 -8.76
N PHE A 100 -6.08 -17.14 -7.45
CA PHE A 100 -6.09 -15.84 -6.79
C PHE A 100 -4.66 -15.44 -6.49
N VAL A 101 -4.20 -14.34 -7.09
CA VAL A 101 -2.90 -13.76 -6.81
C VAL A 101 -3.08 -12.68 -5.75
N ALA A 102 -2.55 -12.92 -4.56
CA ALA A 102 -2.45 -11.90 -3.54
C ALA A 102 -1.23 -11.01 -3.83
N ALA A 103 -1.41 -9.70 -3.77
CA ALA A 103 -0.27 -8.80 -3.84
C ALA A 103 0.70 -9.15 -2.71
N LYS A 104 1.99 -9.24 -3.03
CA LYS A 104 3.01 -9.29 -1.99
C LYS A 104 2.98 -7.92 -1.32
N CYS A 105 2.27 -7.82 -0.17
CA CYS A 105 2.51 -6.73 0.75
C CYS A 105 3.97 -6.88 1.20
N GLU A 106 4.90 -6.22 0.53
CA GLU A 106 6.09 -5.81 1.24
C GLU A 106 5.54 -4.97 2.40
N PRO A 107 5.82 -5.38 3.66
CA PRO A 107 5.52 -4.47 4.76
C PRO A 107 6.19 -3.16 4.34
N PRO A 108 5.46 -2.03 4.35
CA PRO A 108 6.04 -0.75 3.96
C PRO A 108 7.39 -0.69 4.67
N PRO A 109 8.51 -0.36 3.96
CA PRO A 109 9.83 -0.39 4.55
C PRO A 109 9.63 0.24 5.90
N GLN A 110 9.86 -0.53 6.98
CA GLN A 110 9.61 -0.07 8.34
C GLN A 110 10.44 1.19 8.40
N ALA A 111 9.78 2.30 8.14
CA ALA A 111 10.35 3.61 8.43
C ALA A 111 10.87 3.42 9.83
N PRO A 112 12.21 3.60 10.07
CA PRO A 112 12.84 3.21 11.30
C PRO A 112 11.87 3.61 12.38
N VAL A 113 11.42 2.64 13.19
CA VAL A 113 10.49 2.88 14.28
C VAL A 113 11.14 4.04 15.02
N LYS A 114 10.73 5.26 14.66
CA LYS A 114 10.98 6.39 15.52
C LYS A 114 10.25 5.95 16.77
N THR A 115 11.03 5.33 17.67
CA THR A 115 10.68 5.26 19.07
C THR A 115 10.16 6.67 19.32
N GLU A 116 8.84 6.82 19.43
CA GLU A 116 8.27 8.07 19.85
C GLU A 116 8.87 8.29 21.24
N ALA A 117 10.04 8.92 21.24
CA ALA A 117 10.52 9.56 22.44
C ALA A 117 9.32 10.39 22.91
N PRO A 118 9.00 10.35 24.22
CA PRO A 118 7.81 11.00 24.75
C PRO A 118 7.77 12.38 24.14
N ARG A 119 6.67 12.67 23.46
CA ARG A 119 6.42 13.91 22.72
C ARG A 119 6.64 15.06 23.67
N ARG A 120 7.92 15.42 23.89
CA ARG A 120 8.25 16.71 24.45
C ARG A 120 7.65 17.66 23.43
N LEU A 121 6.70 18.46 23.89
CA LEU A 121 6.20 19.61 23.17
C LEU A 121 7.43 20.46 22.83
N ALA A 122 8.15 20.09 21.78
CA ALA A 122 9.13 20.93 21.18
C ALA A 122 8.31 22.02 20.49
N PHE A 123 8.05 23.11 21.21
CA PHE A 123 7.62 24.34 20.61
C PHE A 123 8.79 24.77 19.70
N SER A 124 8.78 24.32 18.47
CA SER A 124 9.58 24.92 17.42
C SER A 124 8.95 26.31 17.20
N PHE A 125 9.54 27.30 17.83
CA PHE A 125 9.19 28.68 17.60
C PHE A 125 9.70 29.08 16.21
N ASP A 126 8.92 28.79 15.20
CA ASP A 126 9.18 29.32 13.87
C ASP A 126 9.11 30.84 13.92
N LEU A 127 10.04 31.50 13.24
CA LEU A 127 10.16 32.96 13.25
C LEU A 127 8.79 33.67 13.11
N PRO A 128 7.88 33.28 12.19
CA PRO A 128 6.55 33.91 12.08
C PRO A 128 5.69 33.73 13.33
N THR A 129 5.80 32.61 14.04
CA THR A 129 5.05 32.36 15.27
C THR A 129 5.49 33.27 16.41
N ILE A 130 6.80 33.58 16.49
CA ILE A 130 7.36 34.50 17.47
C ILE A 130 6.81 35.91 17.21
N PHE A 131 6.82 36.39 15.97
CA PHE A 131 6.29 37.72 15.63
C PHE A 131 4.79 37.87 15.96
N ILE A 132 3.98 36.86 15.65
CA ILE A 132 2.54 36.87 15.96
C ILE A 132 2.33 36.88 17.48
N ALA A 133 3.02 36.02 18.22
CA ALA A 133 2.90 35.97 19.67
C ALA A 133 3.30 37.28 20.36
N THR A 134 4.43 37.86 19.92
CA THR A 134 4.89 39.17 20.44
C THR A 134 3.89 40.28 20.13
N GLY A 135 3.33 40.34 18.92
CA GLY A 135 2.30 41.32 18.57
C GLY A 135 1.04 41.19 19.40
N ILE A 136 0.58 39.99 19.71
CA ILE A 136 -0.58 39.72 20.60
C ILE A 136 -0.29 40.19 22.02
N VAL A 137 0.90 39.90 22.55
CA VAL A 137 1.30 40.31 23.91
C VAL A 137 1.32 41.84 24.00
N LEU A 138 1.93 42.56 23.03
CA LEU A 138 1.95 44.00 23.00
C LEU A 138 0.53 44.61 22.92
N TYR A 139 -0.35 43.99 22.14
CA TYR A 139 -1.75 44.39 22.05
C TYR A 139 -2.50 44.26 23.39
N ILE A 140 -2.29 43.14 24.10
CA ILE A 140 -2.90 42.89 25.41
C ILE A 140 -2.38 43.91 26.43
N ILE A 141 -1.07 44.17 26.43
CA ILE A 141 -0.46 45.19 27.30
C ILE A 141 -1.09 46.58 27.03
N TRP A 142 -1.21 46.97 25.78
CA TRP A 142 -1.84 48.25 25.39
C TRP A 142 -3.30 48.28 25.85
N LEU A 143 -4.06 47.19 25.73
CA LEU A 143 -5.46 47.12 26.15
C LEU A 143 -5.59 47.28 27.67
N LEU A 144 -4.70 46.65 28.46
CA LEU A 144 -4.67 46.77 29.91
C LEU A 144 -4.38 48.19 30.34
N PHE A 145 -3.39 48.86 29.74
CA PHE A 145 -3.08 50.26 30.00
C PHE A 145 -4.23 51.23 29.67
N ARG A 146 -5.02 50.89 28.64
CA ARG A 146 -6.17 51.70 28.25
C ARG A 146 -7.39 51.50 29.17
N LEU A 147 -7.54 50.28 29.73
CA LEU A 147 -8.59 49.98 30.69
C LEU A 147 -8.30 50.60 32.09
N ASP A 148 -7.01 50.72 32.41
CA ASP A 148 -6.55 51.24 33.68
C ASP A 148 -6.28 52.74 33.54
N SER A 149 -7.36 53.55 33.44
CA SER A 149 -7.31 55.00 33.21
C SER A 149 -6.65 55.82 34.36
N VAL A 150 -5.89 55.17 35.25
CA VAL A 150 -5.42 55.78 36.52
C VAL A 150 -3.89 55.98 36.53
N VAL A 151 -3.14 55.46 35.54
CA VAL A 151 -1.69 55.62 35.52
C VAL A 151 -1.23 56.52 34.37
N GLU A 152 -1.21 57.81 34.58
CA GLU A 152 -0.38 58.75 33.85
C GLU A 152 1.10 58.49 34.15
N VAL A 153 1.67 57.42 33.57
CA VAL A 153 3.12 57.25 33.55
C VAL A 153 3.63 57.53 32.14
N VAL A 154 4.08 58.70 32.03
CA VAL A 154 4.84 59.31 30.95
C VAL A 154 6.11 58.53 30.67
N ILE A 155 6.25 57.90 29.47
CA ILE A 155 7.53 57.92 28.75
C ILE A 155 7.32 57.53 27.26
N LEU A 156 6.24 56.81 26.90
CA LEU A 156 5.92 56.58 25.48
C LEU A 156 4.42 56.81 25.26
N PRO A 157 4.03 57.49 24.18
CA PRO A 157 2.62 57.67 23.88
C PRO A 157 1.98 56.28 23.70
N VAL A 158 1.03 55.95 24.60
CA VAL A 158 0.31 54.69 24.62
C VAL A 158 -0.26 54.34 23.25
N ASP A 159 -0.59 55.33 22.45
CA ASP A 159 -1.09 55.16 21.10
C ASP A 159 -0.06 54.59 20.11
N ALA A 160 1.26 54.61 20.42
CA ALA A 160 2.29 54.05 19.57
C ALA A 160 2.35 52.49 19.66
N PHE A 161 1.88 51.90 20.75
CA PHE A 161 1.89 50.43 20.92
C PHE A 161 0.91 49.71 20.02
N ASN A 162 -0.22 50.34 19.68
CA ASN A 162 -1.25 49.75 18.82
C ASN A 162 -0.74 49.57 17.37
N PRO A 163 -0.19 50.57 16.67
CA PRO A 163 0.34 50.35 15.33
C PRO A 163 1.54 49.42 15.29
N ILE A 164 2.42 49.43 16.32
CA ILE A 164 3.57 48.52 16.38
C ILE A 164 3.10 47.07 16.49
N GLY A 165 2.16 46.78 17.41
CA GLY A 165 1.58 45.46 17.56
C GLY A 165 0.91 44.93 16.28
N PHE A 166 0.17 45.80 15.60
CA PHE A 166 -0.48 45.50 14.33
C PHE A 166 0.52 45.19 13.22
N ILE A 167 1.58 46.01 13.06
CA ILE A 167 2.65 45.80 12.09
C ILE A 167 3.35 44.46 12.35
N MET A 168 3.64 44.11 13.60
CA MET A 168 4.30 42.86 13.93
C MET A 168 3.42 41.66 13.56
N VAL A 169 2.12 41.68 13.85
CA VAL A 169 1.18 40.62 13.46
C VAL A 169 1.12 40.49 11.94
N LEU A 170 1.06 41.61 11.23
CA LEU A 170 0.96 41.63 9.77
C LEU A 170 2.26 41.11 9.12
N ALA A 171 3.43 41.50 9.64
CA ALA A 171 4.71 40.95 9.21
C ALA A 171 4.82 39.44 9.43
N GLY A 172 4.40 38.94 10.60
CA GLY A 172 4.34 37.52 10.90
C GLY A 172 3.41 36.74 9.96
N ALA A 173 2.26 37.30 9.63
CA ALA A 173 1.32 36.71 8.69
C ALA A 173 1.89 36.62 7.26
N LEU A 174 2.58 37.71 6.81
CA LEU A 174 3.25 37.74 5.51
C LEU A 174 4.38 36.72 5.42
N LEU A 175 5.20 36.58 6.47
CA LEU A 175 6.28 35.58 6.53
C LEU A 175 5.71 34.16 6.48
N ALA A 176 4.62 33.89 7.20
CA ALA A 176 3.94 32.60 7.17
C ALA A 176 3.36 32.29 5.77
N TRP A 177 2.82 33.30 5.09
CA TRP A 177 2.32 33.18 3.72
C TRP A 177 3.44 32.87 2.72
N CYS A 178 4.55 33.58 2.78
CA CYS A 178 5.71 33.34 1.91
C CYS A 178 6.33 31.97 2.12
N SER A 179 6.44 31.51 3.37
CA SER A 179 6.96 30.18 3.71
C SER A 179 6.10 29.04 3.13
N ARG A 180 4.79 29.23 3.03
CA ARG A 180 3.90 28.22 2.41
C ARG A 180 3.96 28.15 0.89
N ARG A 181 4.46 29.21 0.24
CA ARG A 181 4.60 29.24 -1.24
C ARG A 181 5.93 28.67 -1.73
N SER A 182 6.90 28.46 -0.86
CA SER A 182 8.23 27.93 -1.20
C SER A 182 8.36 26.40 -0.97
N LEU A 183 7.27 25.72 -0.61
CA LEU A 183 7.10 24.28 -0.55
C LEU A 183 6.20 23.79 -1.70
#